data_c65e4ed89ecd1cb125fce63a5173c79b
#
_entry.id   c65e4ed89ecd1cb125fce63a5173c79b
#
_cell.length_a   1.000
_cell.length_b   1.000
_cell.length_c   1.000
_cell.angle_alpha   90.00
_cell.angle_beta   90.00
_cell.angle_gamma   90.00
#
_symmetry.space_group_name_H-M   'P 1'
#
loop_
_entity.id
_entity.type
_entity.pdbx_description
1 polymer ?
#
loop_
_entity_poly.entity_id
_entity_poly.type
_entity_poly.pdbx_seq_one_letter_code
_entity_poly.pdbx_strand_id
1 'polypeptide(L)'
;AINKANIAMETSRLALEEQQTTLYSTIESYWIQAVNNQAKYKSALANTESQQTSYELLSEQFRLGLKNITELREAKENLLVAQQNELQSKYLALYNMQMLNFYNGK
;
A
#
# COMPACT_ATOMS: atom_id res chain seq x y z
N ALA A 1 -52.90 -6.82 -10.56
CA ALA A 1 -52.92 -5.46 -10.06
C ALA A 1 -52.20 -5.31 -8.73
N ILE A 2 -52.49 -6.15 -7.79
CA ILE A 2 -51.85 -6.15 -6.47
C ILE A 2 -50.34 -6.31 -6.61
N ASN A 3 -49.93 -7.08 -7.56
CA ASN A 3 -48.56 -7.52 -7.72
C ASN A 3 -47.60 -6.42 -8.19
N LYS A 4 -48.14 -5.40 -8.85
CA LYS A 4 -47.31 -4.32 -9.39
C LYS A 4 -46.62 -3.54 -8.28
N ALA A 5 -47.39 -3.14 -7.25
CA ALA A 5 -46.82 -2.40 -6.12
C ALA A 5 -45.88 -3.28 -5.32
N ASN A 6 -46.23 -4.55 -5.13
CA ASN A 6 -45.40 -5.50 -4.40
C ASN A 6 -44.07 -5.76 -5.15
N ILE A 7 -44.14 -5.89 -6.49
CA ILE A 7 -42.95 -6.08 -7.31
C ILE A 7 -42.05 -4.86 -7.23
N ALA A 8 -42.64 -3.65 -7.27
CA ALA A 8 -41.83 -2.41 -7.17
C ALA A 8 -41.16 -2.32 -5.80
N MET A 9 -41.83 -2.65 -4.73
CA MET A 9 -41.25 -2.67 -3.38
C MET A 9 -40.16 -3.71 -3.26
N GLU A 10 -40.41 -4.90 -3.81
CA GLU A 10 -39.43 -5.97 -3.81
C GLU A 10 -38.18 -5.59 -4.59
N THR A 11 -38.37 -4.97 -5.75
CA THR A 11 -37.24 -4.51 -6.59
C THR A 11 -36.45 -3.44 -5.85
N SER A 12 -37.11 -2.50 -5.17
CA SER A 12 -36.45 -1.46 -4.39
C SER A 12 -35.66 -2.07 -3.23
N ARG A 13 -36.24 -3.04 -2.56
CA ARG A 13 -35.59 -3.71 -1.44
C ARG A 13 -34.33 -4.45 -1.91
N LEU A 14 -34.44 -5.16 -3.04
CA LEU A 14 -33.31 -5.88 -3.62
C LEU A 14 -32.20 -4.92 -4.06
N ALA A 15 -32.56 -3.77 -4.62
CA ALA A 15 -31.59 -2.76 -5.01
C ALA A 15 -30.86 -2.21 -3.80
N LEU A 16 -31.55 -1.99 -2.68
CA LEU A 16 -30.93 -1.54 -1.45
C LEU A 16 -29.98 -2.60 -0.88
N GLU A 17 -30.39 -3.85 -0.88
CA GLU A 17 -29.56 -4.96 -0.44
C GLU A 17 -28.30 -5.07 -1.29
N GLU A 18 -28.46 -4.92 -2.61
CA GLU A 18 -27.36 -4.96 -3.54
C GLU A 18 -26.37 -3.82 -3.27
N GLN A 19 -26.89 -2.61 -3.02
CA GLN A 19 -26.04 -1.46 -2.69
C GLN A 19 -25.29 -1.69 -1.38
N GLN A 20 -25.97 -2.24 -0.38
CA GLN A 20 -25.33 -2.55 0.90
C GLN A 20 -24.24 -3.60 0.74
N THR A 21 -24.51 -4.64 -0.04
CA THR A 21 -23.53 -5.69 -0.31
C THR A 21 -22.31 -5.12 -1.04
N THR A 22 -22.54 -4.27 -2.04
CA THR A 22 -21.48 -3.60 -2.77
C THR A 22 -20.65 -2.73 -1.85
N LEU A 23 -21.31 -1.98 -0.95
CA LEU A 23 -20.61 -1.13 0.01
C LEU A 23 -19.73 -1.96 0.95
N TYR A 24 -20.27 -3.04 1.49
CA TYR A 24 -19.50 -3.92 2.37
C TYR A 24 -18.31 -4.53 1.63
N SER A 25 -18.50 -4.96 0.38
CA SER A 25 -17.41 -5.49 -0.43
C SER A 25 -16.33 -4.45 -0.68
N THR A 26 -16.74 -3.21 -0.92
CA THR A 26 -15.81 -2.11 -1.14
C THR A 26 -15.00 -1.84 0.12
N ILE A 27 -15.65 -1.77 1.28
CA ILE A 27 -14.98 -1.54 2.56
C ILE A 27 -14.02 -2.68 2.85
N GLU A 28 -14.45 -3.92 2.65
CA GLU A 28 -13.60 -5.09 2.85
C GLU A 28 -12.39 -5.05 1.95
N SER A 29 -12.58 -4.70 0.69
CA SER A 29 -11.49 -4.58 -0.28
C SER A 29 -10.46 -3.55 0.17
N TYR A 30 -10.91 -2.38 0.61
CA TYR A 30 -10.00 -1.35 1.10
C TYR A 30 -9.28 -1.78 2.37
N TRP A 31 -9.97 -2.51 3.24
CA TRP A 31 -9.37 -3.02 4.46
C TRP A 31 -8.24 -4.00 4.15
N ILE A 32 -8.49 -4.93 3.22
CA ILE A 32 -7.49 -5.90 2.79
C ILE A 32 -6.30 -5.18 2.14
N GLN A 33 -6.57 -4.20 1.28
CA GLN A 33 -5.52 -3.40 0.65
C GLN A 33 -4.70 -2.64 1.70
N ALA A 34 -5.36 -2.11 2.72
CA ALA A 34 -4.68 -1.39 3.80
C ALA A 34 -3.70 -2.31 4.54
N VAL A 35 -4.15 -3.52 4.88
CA VAL A 35 -3.29 -4.51 5.55
C VAL A 35 -2.10 -4.87 4.66
N ASN A 36 -2.37 -5.14 3.39
CA ASN A 36 -1.33 -5.51 2.43
C ASN A 36 -0.33 -4.37 2.22
N ASN A 37 -0.82 -3.14 2.12
CA ASN A 37 0.04 -1.98 1.91
C ASN A 37 0.88 -1.65 3.14
N GLN A 38 0.33 -1.88 4.34
CA GLN A 38 1.12 -1.74 5.56
C GLN A 38 2.25 -2.77 5.62
N ALA A 39 1.96 -4.01 5.21
CA ALA A 39 2.98 -5.05 5.14
C ALA A 39 4.06 -4.70 4.13
N LYS A 40 3.67 -4.18 2.97
CA LYS A 40 4.61 -3.73 1.94
C LYS A 40 5.47 -2.58 2.44
N TYR A 41 4.87 -1.66 3.19
CA TYR A 41 5.61 -0.53 3.74
C TYR A 41 6.65 -1.01 4.76
N LYS A 42 6.28 -1.94 5.64
CA LYS A 42 7.22 -2.52 6.60
C LYS A 42 8.39 -3.21 5.90
N SER A 43 8.08 -3.98 4.84
CA SER A 43 9.11 -4.64 4.04
C SER A 43 10.03 -3.62 3.36
N ALA A 44 9.45 -2.54 2.83
CA ALA A 44 10.21 -1.48 2.18
C ALA A 44 11.12 -0.78 3.17
N LEU A 45 10.63 -0.52 4.40
CA LEU A 45 11.45 0.05 5.46
C LEU A 45 12.65 -0.83 5.79
N ALA A 46 12.40 -2.13 5.97
CA ALA A 46 13.46 -3.08 6.28
C ALA A 46 14.49 -3.14 5.16
N ASN A 47 14.02 -3.13 3.91
CA ASN A 47 14.90 -3.13 2.76
C ASN A 47 15.76 -1.86 2.71
N THR A 48 15.17 -0.70 2.98
CA THR A 48 15.91 0.56 3.02
C THR A 48 17.00 0.52 4.10
N GLU A 49 16.69 -0.01 5.28
CA GLU A 49 17.66 -0.15 6.34
C GLU A 49 18.83 -1.05 5.91
N SER A 50 18.51 -2.18 5.26
CA SER A 50 19.54 -3.09 4.74
C SER A 50 20.42 -2.42 3.71
N GLN A 51 19.82 -1.69 2.78
CA GLN A 51 20.58 -1.00 1.75
C GLN A 51 21.42 0.15 2.32
N GLN A 52 20.89 0.82 3.34
CA GLN A 52 21.63 1.87 4.04
C GLN A 52 22.89 1.29 4.71
N THR A 53 22.74 0.20 5.42
CA THR A 53 23.86 -0.48 6.08
C THR A 53 24.88 -0.95 5.05
N SER A 54 24.43 -1.53 3.97
CA SER A 54 25.28 -1.99 2.88
C SER A 54 26.07 -0.84 2.25
N TYR A 55 25.38 0.28 2.00
CA TYR A 55 26.01 1.47 1.44
C TYR A 55 27.09 2.02 2.39
N GLU A 56 26.76 2.10 3.69
CA GLU A 56 27.73 2.60 4.67
C GLU A 56 28.97 1.72 4.73
N LEU A 57 28.77 0.40 4.69
CA LEU A 57 29.88 -0.55 4.72
C LEU A 57 30.75 -0.40 3.46
N LEU A 58 30.12 -0.36 2.29
CA LEU A 58 30.85 -0.20 1.02
C LEU A 58 31.55 1.15 0.94
N SER A 59 30.92 2.20 1.47
CA SER A 59 31.52 3.53 1.52
C SER A 59 32.80 3.52 2.34
N GLU A 60 32.77 2.85 3.50
CA GLU A 60 33.95 2.72 4.35
C GLU A 60 35.02 1.88 3.66
N GLN A 61 34.64 0.78 3.02
CA GLN A 61 35.58 -0.06 2.27
C GLN A 61 36.20 0.71 1.10
N PHE A 62 35.40 1.54 0.43
CA PHE A 62 35.93 2.41 -0.66
C PHE A 62 36.92 3.40 -0.09
N ARG A 63 36.62 4.02 1.04
CA ARG A 63 37.51 4.98 1.70
C ARG A 63 38.89 4.32 2.02
N LEU A 64 38.84 3.04 2.39
CA LEU A 64 40.03 2.28 2.72
C LEU A 64 40.73 1.68 1.47
N GLY A 65 40.17 1.91 0.29
CA GLY A 65 40.74 1.40 -0.95
C GLY A 65 40.45 -0.06 -1.25
N LEU A 66 39.49 -0.68 -0.51
CA LEU A 66 39.19 -2.10 -0.66
C LEU A 66 38.14 -2.37 -1.72
N LYS A 67 37.39 -1.35 -2.11
CA LYS A 67 36.33 -1.46 -3.13
C LYS A 67 36.47 -0.37 -4.17
N ASN A 68 35.92 -0.62 -5.38
CA ASN A 68 36.03 0.37 -6.46
C ASN A 68 34.78 1.26 -6.48
N ILE A 69 34.85 2.33 -7.29
CA ILE A 69 33.80 3.33 -7.37
C ILE A 69 32.50 2.76 -7.98
N THR A 70 32.63 1.77 -8.86
CA THR A 70 31.47 1.14 -9.51
C THR A 70 30.60 0.43 -8.48
N GLU A 71 31.24 -0.30 -7.55
CA GLU A 71 30.51 -0.99 -6.48
C GLU A 71 29.83 0.00 -5.54
N LEU A 72 30.48 1.12 -5.25
CA LEU A 72 29.89 2.16 -4.41
C LEU A 72 28.69 2.80 -5.10
N ARG A 73 28.79 3.06 -6.40
CA ARG A 73 27.69 3.61 -7.19
C ARG A 73 26.49 2.68 -7.20
N GLU A 74 26.73 1.37 -7.39
CA GLU A 74 25.66 0.38 -7.38
C GLU A 74 24.94 0.38 -6.02
N ALA A 75 25.71 0.42 -4.94
CA ALA A 75 25.13 0.45 -3.60
C ALA A 75 24.29 1.71 -3.39
N LYS A 76 24.76 2.84 -3.90
CA LYS A 76 24.00 4.09 -3.81
C LYS A 76 22.72 4.04 -4.61
N GLU A 77 22.77 3.49 -5.81
CA GLU A 77 21.58 3.32 -6.65
C GLU A 77 20.56 2.40 -5.98
N ASN A 78 21.03 1.29 -5.41
CA ASN A 78 20.16 0.36 -4.71
C ASN A 78 19.48 1.04 -3.52
N LEU A 79 20.22 1.87 -2.79
CA LEU A 79 19.67 2.63 -1.68
C LEU A 79 18.60 3.62 -2.15
N LEU A 80 18.86 4.33 -3.24
CA LEU A 80 17.91 5.30 -3.79
C LEU A 80 16.62 4.61 -4.24
N VAL A 81 16.73 3.46 -4.91
CA VAL A 81 15.57 2.69 -5.33
C VAL A 81 14.78 2.21 -4.12
N ALA A 82 15.46 1.73 -3.08
CA ALA A 82 14.81 1.30 -1.85
C ALA A 82 14.06 2.47 -1.19
N GLN A 83 14.66 3.65 -1.15
CA GLN A 83 14.04 4.85 -0.59
C GLN A 83 12.81 5.27 -1.39
N GLN A 84 12.86 5.17 -2.72
CA GLN A 84 11.71 5.45 -3.58
C GLN A 84 10.56 4.48 -3.31
N ASN A 85 10.87 3.18 -3.21
CA ASN A 85 9.87 2.16 -2.93
C ASN A 85 9.24 2.37 -1.56
N GLU A 86 10.04 2.73 -0.56
CA GLU A 86 9.57 3.05 0.78
C GLU A 86 8.58 4.22 0.74
N LEU A 87 8.93 5.28 0.03
CA LEU A 87 8.09 6.47 -0.09
C LEU A 87 6.77 6.16 -0.78
N GLN A 88 6.82 5.41 -1.89
CA GLN A 88 5.61 5.00 -2.60
C GLN A 88 4.71 4.14 -1.73
N SER A 89 5.29 3.18 -1.02
CA SER A 89 4.55 2.30 -0.13
C SER A 89 3.90 3.08 1.01
N LYS A 90 4.60 4.07 1.53
CA LYS A 90 4.08 4.95 2.58
C LYS A 90 2.85 5.72 2.10
N TYR A 91 2.93 6.32 0.92
CA TYR A 91 1.80 7.08 0.38
C TYR A 91 0.61 6.20 0.04
N LEU A 92 0.86 5.00 -0.49
CA LEU A 92 -0.20 4.04 -0.75
C LEU A 92 -0.90 3.62 0.54
N ALA A 93 -0.15 3.35 1.59
CA ALA A 93 -0.72 2.97 2.88
C ALA A 93 -1.57 4.10 3.45
N LEU A 94 -1.09 5.34 3.36
CA LEU A 94 -1.84 6.51 3.83
C LEU A 94 -3.11 6.72 3.01
N TYR A 95 -3.02 6.59 1.70
CA TYR A 95 -4.17 6.73 0.81
C TYR A 95 -5.25 5.70 1.15
N ASN A 96 -4.84 4.45 1.33
CA ASN A 96 -5.80 3.39 1.66
C ASN A 96 -6.47 3.63 3.01
N MET A 97 -5.71 4.10 3.99
CA MET A 97 -6.29 4.43 5.30
C MET A 97 -7.30 5.56 5.20
N GLN A 98 -7.00 6.59 4.40
CA GLN A 98 -7.93 7.69 4.19
C GLN A 98 -9.20 7.23 3.51
N MET A 99 -9.07 6.37 2.49
CA MET A 99 -10.22 5.83 1.79
C MET A 99 -11.07 4.95 2.70
N LEU A 100 -10.42 4.13 3.52
CA LEU A 100 -11.12 3.28 4.48
C LEU A 100 -11.89 4.12 5.48
N ASN A 101 -11.29 5.17 6.01
CA ASN A 101 -11.94 6.08 6.94
C ASN A 101 -13.13 6.79 6.29
N PHE A 102 -12.98 7.18 5.03
CA PHE A 102 -14.05 7.83 4.28
C PHE A 102 -15.25 6.90 4.15
N TYR A 103 -15.04 5.65 3.78
CA TYR A 103 -16.14 4.69 3.60
C TYR A 103 -16.72 4.23 4.92
N ASN A 104 -16.00 4.36 6.02
CA ASN A 104 -16.55 4.03 7.35
C ASN A 104 -17.46 5.14 7.89
N GLY A 105 -17.65 6.21 7.12
CA GLY A 105 -18.60 7.25 7.47
C GLY A 105 -18.09 8.24 8.49
N LYS A 106 -16.80 8.39 8.60
CA LYS A 106 -16.21 9.34 9.55
C LYS A 106 -15.46 10.46 8.86
#